data_3c469cb3a56a9c57f176bcde512b8faf
#
_entry.id   3c469cb3a56a9c57f176bcde512b8faf
#
_cell.length_a   1.000
_cell.length_b   1.000
_cell.length_c   1.000
_cell.angle_alpha   90.00
_cell.angle_beta   90.00
_cell.angle_gamma   90.00
#
_symmetry.space_group_name_H-M   'P 1'
#
loop_
_entity.id
_entity.type
_entity.pdbx_description
1 polymer ?
#
loop_
_entity_poly.entity_id
_entity_poly.type
_entity_poly.pdbx_seq_one_letter_code
_entity_poly.pdbx_strand_id
1 'polypeptide(L)'
;MSDNDQTPVSTATDAGDAGYNKALKNRHIQMIAIGGSIGTGLFLGAGGRLAQGGPVLALSYAVCGVFAFLMVRALGELAVRRPSSGAFVSYAREFLGEKGAFVTGWFFFLDWAVTVMADITAVAVYMHYWNMFQGVPQWVIALIALALVFVLNMLSVKAFGEAEFWFALIKVATILIFMGVAIWAILTQAPVGEYTAGVHNIAESGGWFPASLPVVFALTLGVVFAFGGTEMVGVAAGEAKNAATILPKAINSMVIRIFFFYVGSVTLFAFALPYTAYSGDESPFTTFFSGIGVPHAADIMQVVVLTAALSSLNAGLYATGRTLRSMALVGEGPRFASRLNKNHVPYGGIIITASLGLLGVLLNALVPSSAFEIVMSLAGIGIAGTWAMILITHLAFLRKVKRGETQRPQFRMPGAPYTNYLALLFFAVVVSSNVMTFEGRATLALFGVVVVLMVAGWYFVRRRVGNLTDEAAASLQGDETLVSGD
;
A
#
# COMPACT_ATOMS: atom_id res chain seq x y z
N MET A 1 24.42 -38.05 22.93
CA MET A 1 25.21 -37.69 21.76
C MET A 1 24.39 -38.11 20.56
N SER A 2 23.66 -37.17 20.01
CA SER A 2 23.01 -37.32 18.71
C SER A 2 23.19 -35.99 18.04
N ASP A 3 24.08 -35.95 17.05
CA ASP A 3 24.39 -34.84 16.20
C ASP A 3 23.11 -34.40 15.44
N ASN A 4 22.80 -33.12 15.62
CA ASN A 4 21.84 -32.39 14.83
C ASN A 4 22.42 -32.20 13.42
N ASP A 5 22.10 -33.11 12.53
CA ASP A 5 22.29 -32.93 11.08
C ASP A 5 21.26 -31.91 10.56
N GLN A 6 21.52 -30.63 10.87
CA GLN A 6 20.87 -29.51 10.21
C GLN A 6 21.64 -29.29 8.90
N THR A 7 21.23 -29.97 7.84
CA THR A 7 21.58 -29.55 6.48
C THR A 7 21.30 -28.05 6.37
N PRO A 8 22.31 -27.22 6.08
CA PRO A 8 22.10 -25.79 5.87
C PRO A 8 21.20 -25.63 4.63
N VAL A 9 19.96 -25.22 4.86
CA VAL A 9 19.11 -24.69 3.79
C VAL A 9 19.95 -23.62 3.11
N SER A 10 20.37 -23.92 1.87
CA SER A 10 21.09 -23.02 0.99
C SER A 10 20.57 -21.59 1.18
N THR A 11 21.39 -20.72 1.76
CA THR A 11 21.20 -19.27 1.75
C THR A 11 21.50 -18.77 0.33
N ALA A 12 20.68 -19.18 -0.64
CA ALA A 12 20.59 -18.45 -1.88
C ALA A 12 20.10 -17.06 -1.49
N THR A 13 21.04 -16.15 -1.30
CA THR A 13 20.76 -14.72 -1.17
C THR A 13 19.85 -14.36 -2.33
N ASP A 14 18.64 -13.89 -2.03
CA ASP A 14 17.74 -13.43 -3.08
C ASP A 14 18.54 -12.49 -4.01
N ALA A 15 18.50 -12.75 -5.32
CA ALA A 15 19.23 -11.94 -6.30
C ALA A 15 18.93 -10.43 -6.17
N GLY A 16 17.78 -10.09 -5.57
CA GLY A 16 17.37 -8.74 -5.23
C GLY A 16 18.20 -8.05 -4.15
N ASP A 17 18.89 -8.79 -3.26
CA ASP A 17 19.66 -8.22 -2.13
C ASP A 17 21.03 -7.72 -2.52
N ALA A 18 21.56 -8.18 -3.64
CA ALA A 18 22.92 -7.86 -4.08
C ALA A 18 23.09 -6.34 -4.33
N GLY A 19 24.05 -5.74 -3.63
CA GLY A 19 24.50 -4.36 -3.88
C GLY A 19 23.74 -3.26 -3.14
N TYR A 20 22.81 -3.56 -2.23
CA TYR A 20 22.18 -2.54 -1.39
C TYR A 20 22.97 -2.26 -0.11
N ASN A 21 23.08 -0.98 0.25
CA ASN A 21 23.55 -0.57 1.56
C ASN A 21 22.41 -0.71 2.58
N LYS A 22 22.59 -1.53 3.64
CA LYS A 22 21.66 -1.64 4.78
C LYS A 22 21.77 -0.37 5.65
N ALA A 23 21.29 0.77 5.12
CA ALA A 23 21.44 2.09 5.76
C ALA A 23 20.27 2.43 6.72
N LEU A 24 19.17 1.66 6.70
CA LEU A 24 18.00 1.91 7.54
C LEU A 24 18.24 1.43 8.98
N LYS A 25 17.97 2.33 9.95
CA LYS A 25 18.01 2.00 11.38
C LYS A 25 16.67 1.40 11.81
N ASN A 26 16.63 0.68 12.95
CA ASN A 26 15.39 0.10 13.50
C ASN A 26 14.25 1.11 13.65
N ARG A 27 14.55 2.37 14.03
CA ARG A 27 13.54 3.44 14.13
C ARG A 27 12.89 3.75 12.77
N HIS A 28 13.69 3.73 11.67
CA HIS A 28 13.17 3.97 10.32
C HIS A 28 12.23 2.84 9.90
N ILE A 29 12.62 1.58 10.12
CA ILE A 29 11.82 0.39 9.78
C ILE A 29 10.49 0.39 10.53
N GLN A 30 10.52 0.71 11.84
CA GLN A 30 9.30 0.79 12.65
C GLN A 30 8.36 1.91 12.17
N MET A 31 8.91 3.09 11.85
CA MET A 31 8.10 4.22 11.40
C MET A 31 7.59 4.01 9.96
N ILE A 32 8.36 3.38 9.07
CA ILE A 32 7.90 2.95 7.75
C ILE A 32 6.72 1.97 7.88
N ALA A 33 6.81 1.00 8.80
CA ALA A 33 5.73 0.03 9.04
C ALA A 33 4.47 0.67 9.65
N ILE A 34 4.59 1.79 10.38
CA ILE A 34 3.46 2.52 10.96
C ILE A 34 2.90 3.55 9.98
N GLY A 35 3.77 4.37 9.42
CA GLY A 35 3.41 5.51 8.58
C GLY A 35 3.16 5.15 7.12
N GLY A 36 3.75 4.05 6.63
CA GLY A 36 3.59 3.59 5.26
C GLY A 36 2.16 3.16 4.91
N SER A 37 1.39 2.70 5.91
CA SER A 37 -0.02 2.38 5.71
C SER A 37 -0.96 3.59 5.81
N ILE A 38 -0.54 4.69 6.44
CA ILE A 38 -1.36 5.91 6.61
C ILE A 38 -1.01 6.89 5.47
N GLY A 39 -1.79 6.87 4.41
CA GLY A 39 -1.60 7.66 3.19
C GLY A 39 -2.81 8.50 2.80
N THR A 40 -2.83 8.92 1.56
CA THR A 40 -3.88 9.75 0.93
C THR A 40 -5.27 9.11 0.99
N GLY A 41 -5.37 7.78 1.07
CA GLY A 41 -6.64 7.06 1.19
C GLY A 41 -7.44 7.41 2.44
N LEU A 42 -6.77 7.68 3.59
CA LEU A 42 -7.44 8.18 4.79
C LEU A 42 -7.54 9.71 4.78
N PHE A 43 -6.45 10.39 4.43
CA PHE A 43 -6.38 11.85 4.55
C PHE A 43 -7.20 12.62 3.49
N LEU A 44 -7.42 12.07 2.30
CA LEU A 44 -8.28 12.66 1.27
C LEU A 44 -9.47 11.74 0.97
N GLY A 45 -9.20 10.51 0.62
CA GLY A 45 -10.22 9.58 0.14
C GLY A 45 -11.36 9.30 1.12
N ALA A 46 -11.16 9.47 2.42
CA ALA A 46 -12.23 9.27 3.40
C ALA A 46 -13.32 10.35 3.31
N GLY A 47 -12.98 11.61 2.95
CA GLY A 47 -13.94 12.72 2.87
C GLY A 47 -15.03 12.47 1.85
N GLY A 48 -14.66 12.26 0.58
CA GLY A 48 -15.61 12.00 -0.49
C GLY A 48 -16.44 10.72 -0.30
N ARG A 49 -15.83 9.69 0.32
CA ARG A 49 -16.56 8.45 0.66
C ARG A 49 -17.53 8.64 1.80
N LEU A 50 -17.15 9.42 2.80
CA LEU A 50 -18.05 9.75 3.91
C LEU A 50 -19.25 10.55 3.39
N ALA A 51 -19.01 11.52 2.49
CA ALA A 51 -20.08 12.30 1.84
C ALA A 51 -21.07 11.43 1.06
N GLN A 52 -20.62 10.33 0.45
CA GLN A 52 -21.46 9.43 -0.36
C GLN A 52 -22.09 8.29 0.46
N GLY A 53 -21.34 7.71 1.38
CA GLY A 53 -21.73 6.52 2.13
C GLY A 53 -22.33 6.82 3.50
N GLY A 54 -21.98 7.94 4.09
CA GLY A 54 -22.34 8.28 5.45
C GLY A 54 -21.61 7.45 6.52
N PRO A 55 -22.19 7.34 7.73
CA PRO A 55 -21.57 6.68 8.88
C PRO A 55 -21.19 5.20 8.67
N VAL A 56 -21.90 4.49 7.77
CA VAL A 56 -21.59 3.08 7.44
C VAL A 56 -20.17 2.89 6.91
N LEU A 57 -19.52 3.97 6.46
CA LEU A 57 -18.13 3.94 6.03
C LEU A 57 -17.20 3.42 7.15
N ALA A 58 -17.47 3.75 8.42
CA ALA A 58 -16.72 3.23 9.56
C ALA A 58 -16.76 1.68 9.63
N LEU A 59 -17.93 1.08 9.32
CA LEU A 59 -18.08 -0.37 9.23
C LEU A 59 -17.29 -0.93 8.03
N SER A 60 -17.31 -0.25 6.88
CA SER A 60 -16.48 -0.64 5.72
C SER A 60 -15.00 -0.66 6.06
N TYR A 61 -14.49 0.35 6.78
CA TYR A 61 -13.12 0.36 7.29
C TYR A 61 -12.84 -0.79 8.28
N ALA A 62 -13.78 -1.11 9.18
CA ALA A 62 -13.63 -2.21 10.11
C ALA A 62 -13.53 -3.56 9.38
N VAL A 63 -14.43 -3.81 8.44
CA VAL A 63 -14.46 -5.06 7.65
C VAL A 63 -13.21 -5.18 6.78
N CYS A 64 -12.85 -4.13 6.01
CA CYS A 64 -11.60 -4.13 5.22
C CYS A 64 -10.37 -4.34 6.10
N GLY A 65 -10.35 -3.71 7.28
CA GLY A 65 -9.25 -3.86 8.24
C GLY A 65 -9.06 -5.30 8.72
N VAL A 66 -10.15 -6.04 8.93
CA VAL A 66 -10.08 -7.48 9.26
C VAL A 66 -9.44 -8.26 8.11
N PHE A 67 -9.87 -8.02 6.86
CA PHE A 67 -9.32 -8.73 5.71
C PHE A 67 -7.87 -8.33 5.40
N ALA A 68 -7.51 -7.05 5.56
CA ALA A 68 -6.13 -6.58 5.49
C ALA A 68 -5.26 -7.27 6.56
N PHE A 69 -5.74 -7.37 7.79
CA PHE A 69 -5.04 -8.09 8.85
C PHE A 69 -4.84 -9.58 8.52
N LEU A 70 -5.87 -10.26 8.00
CA LEU A 70 -5.76 -11.66 7.59
C LEU A 70 -4.71 -11.82 6.48
N MET A 71 -4.69 -10.93 5.50
CA MET A 71 -3.67 -10.93 4.44
C MET A 71 -2.26 -10.74 5.01
N VAL A 72 -2.07 -9.76 5.91
CA VAL A 72 -0.77 -9.51 6.54
C VAL A 72 -0.34 -10.66 7.45
N ARG A 73 -1.29 -11.38 8.09
CA ARG A 73 -1.01 -12.61 8.84
C ARG A 73 -0.51 -13.73 7.94
N ALA A 74 -1.11 -13.90 6.75
CA ALA A 74 -0.65 -14.86 5.75
C ALA A 74 0.77 -14.52 5.27
N LEU A 75 1.02 -13.25 4.93
CA LEU A 75 2.35 -12.77 4.56
C LEU A 75 3.36 -12.94 5.69
N GLY A 76 2.98 -12.62 6.92
CA GLY A 76 3.83 -12.77 8.10
C GLY A 76 4.19 -14.23 8.40
N GLU A 77 3.28 -15.18 8.17
CA GLU A 77 3.56 -16.60 8.32
C GLU A 77 4.65 -17.05 7.33
N LEU A 78 4.58 -16.59 6.07
CA LEU A 78 5.61 -16.85 5.06
C LEU A 78 6.95 -16.19 5.41
N ALA A 79 6.90 -14.93 5.86
CA ALA A 79 8.08 -14.12 6.19
C ALA A 79 8.81 -14.60 7.45
N VAL A 80 8.09 -15.10 8.46
CA VAL A 80 8.71 -15.70 9.67
C VAL A 80 9.39 -17.02 9.33
N ARG A 81 8.81 -17.81 8.41
CA ARG A 81 9.44 -19.05 7.93
C ARG A 81 10.76 -18.78 7.21
N ARG A 82 10.79 -17.83 6.30
CA ARG A 82 11.97 -17.45 5.51
C ARG A 82 11.95 -15.95 5.22
N PRO A 83 12.62 -15.14 6.05
CA PRO A 83 12.77 -13.72 5.77
C PRO A 83 13.47 -13.50 4.41
N SER A 84 12.90 -12.64 3.56
CA SER A 84 13.41 -12.34 2.22
C SER A 84 13.12 -10.89 1.89
N SER A 85 14.09 -10.19 1.28
CA SER A 85 13.89 -8.81 0.80
C SER A 85 13.04 -8.74 -0.48
N GLY A 86 13.02 -9.83 -1.26
CA GLY A 86 12.07 -10.02 -2.34
C GLY A 86 10.66 -10.29 -1.85
N ALA A 87 10.46 -10.43 -0.53
CA ALA A 87 9.18 -10.58 0.15
C ALA A 87 8.23 -11.56 -0.56
N PHE A 88 7.01 -11.12 -0.79
CA PHE A 88 5.95 -11.94 -1.37
C PHE A 88 6.23 -12.38 -2.83
N VAL A 89 7.08 -11.67 -3.59
CA VAL A 89 7.51 -12.10 -4.94
C VAL A 89 8.40 -13.35 -4.83
N SER A 90 9.35 -13.37 -3.89
CA SER A 90 10.21 -14.54 -3.62
C SER A 90 9.39 -15.73 -3.13
N TYR A 91 8.37 -15.51 -2.29
CA TYR A 91 7.49 -16.58 -1.84
C TYR A 91 6.60 -17.10 -2.98
N ALA A 92 6.11 -16.21 -3.85
CA ALA A 92 5.37 -16.62 -5.04
C ALA A 92 6.24 -17.48 -5.97
N ARG A 93 7.52 -17.14 -6.15
CA ARG A 93 8.47 -17.97 -6.91
C ARG A 93 8.63 -19.36 -6.30
N GLU A 94 8.81 -19.44 -4.98
CA GLU A 94 9.01 -20.71 -4.25
C GLU A 94 7.77 -21.63 -4.31
N PHE A 95 6.56 -21.06 -4.23
CA PHE A 95 5.33 -21.85 -4.08
C PHE A 95 4.45 -21.92 -5.33
N LEU A 96 4.55 -20.95 -6.25
CA LEU A 96 3.77 -20.87 -7.49
C LEU A 96 4.63 -20.93 -8.75
N GLY A 97 5.97 -20.91 -8.60
CA GLY A 97 6.93 -20.89 -9.71
C GLY A 97 7.09 -19.49 -10.35
N GLU A 98 7.91 -19.43 -11.41
CA GLU A 98 8.29 -18.16 -12.06
C GLU A 98 7.10 -17.35 -12.58
N LYS A 99 6.09 -18.02 -13.16
CA LYS A 99 4.87 -17.35 -13.61
C LYS A 99 4.13 -16.66 -12.45
N GLY A 100 4.07 -17.34 -11.30
CA GLY A 100 3.46 -16.78 -10.07
C GLY A 100 4.25 -15.56 -9.56
N ALA A 101 5.58 -15.63 -9.56
CA ALA A 101 6.45 -14.52 -9.19
C ALA A 101 6.28 -13.32 -10.14
N PHE A 102 6.27 -13.55 -11.44
CA PHE A 102 6.05 -12.53 -12.45
C PHE A 102 4.73 -11.80 -12.22
N VAL A 103 3.62 -12.53 -12.08
CA VAL A 103 2.30 -11.93 -11.86
C VAL A 103 2.29 -11.12 -10.55
N THR A 104 2.82 -11.67 -9.47
CA THR A 104 2.87 -11.01 -8.16
C THR A 104 3.71 -9.72 -8.21
N GLY A 105 4.88 -9.77 -8.84
CA GLY A 105 5.78 -8.62 -8.94
C GLY A 105 5.18 -7.50 -9.79
N TRP A 106 4.54 -7.82 -10.91
CA TRP A 106 3.90 -6.82 -11.76
C TRP A 106 2.63 -6.23 -11.14
N PHE A 107 1.82 -7.03 -10.39
CA PHE A 107 0.70 -6.48 -9.62
C PHE A 107 1.18 -5.44 -8.62
N PHE A 108 2.19 -5.77 -7.83
CA PHE A 108 2.75 -4.85 -6.85
C PHE A 108 3.38 -3.59 -7.48
N PHE A 109 4.11 -3.77 -8.59
CA PHE A 109 4.68 -2.63 -9.29
C PHE A 109 3.59 -1.69 -9.82
N LEU A 110 2.55 -2.23 -10.48
CA LEU A 110 1.46 -1.43 -11.05
C LEU A 110 0.60 -0.78 -9.98
N ASP A 111 0.30 -1.49 -8.90
CA ASP A 111 -0.38 -0.97 -7.72
C ASP A 111 0.32 0.31 -7.21
N TRP A 112 1.60 0.24 -6.92
CA TRP A 112 2.35 1.40 -6.46
C TRP A 112 2.58 2.47 -7.54
N ALA A 113 2.71 2.11 -8.80
CA ALA A 113 2.82 3.08 -9.89
C ALA A 113 1.53 3.90 -10.04
N VAL A 114 0.36 3.27 -9.87
CA VAL A 114 -0.94 3.96 -9.87
C VAL A 114 -1.13 4.75 -8.57
N THR A 115 -0.67 4.24 -7.43
CA THR A 115 -0.66 4.99 -6.16
C THR A 115 0.16 6.28 -6.28
N VAL A 116 1.31 6.26 -6.97
CA VAL A 116 2.07 7.48 -7.29
C VAL A 116 1.22 8.50 -8.06
N MET A 117 0.39 8.05 -9.01
CA MET A 117 -0.53 8.96 -9.72
C MET A 117 -1.60 9.52 -8.79
N ALA A 118 -2.12 8.72 -7.85
CA ALA A 118 -3.08 9.18 -6.85
C ALA A 118 -2.45 10.22 -5.90
N ASP A 119 -1.22 9.97 -5.45
CA ASP A 119 -0.52 10.84 -4.52
C ASP A 119 -0.18 12.20 -5.13
N ILE A 120 0.31 12.27 -6.39
CA ILE A 120 0.55 13.56 -7.06
C ILE A 120 -0.74 14.33 -7.31
N THR A 121 -1.85 13.62 -7.56
CA THR A 121 -3.18 14.22 -7.70
C THR A 121 -3.64 14.78 -6.35
N ALA A 122 -3.49 14.03 -5.26
CA ALA A 122 -3.80 14.49 -3.92
C ALA A 122 -2.98 15.73 -3.52
N VAL A 123 -1.66 15.75 -3.84
CA VAL A 123 -0.82 16.94 -3.62
C VAL A 123 -1.40 18.15 -4.36
N ALA A 124 -1.83 17.98 -5.62
CA ALA A 124 -2.38 19.07 -6.41
C ALA A 124 -3.72 19.58 -5.84
N VAL A 125 -4.62 18.67 -5.43
CA VAL A 125 -5.88 19.02 -4.74
C VAL A 125 -5.59 19.77 -3.43
N TYR A 126 -4.66 19.28 -2.63
CA TYR A 126 -4.30 19.91 -1.35
C TYR A 126 -3.70 21.31 -1.53
N MET A 127 -2.90 21.54 -2.58
CA MET A 127 -2.31 22.86 -2.85
C MET A 127 -3.36 23.89 -3.25
N HIS A 128 -4.44 23.48 -3.92
CA HIS A 128 -5.54 24.36 -4.30
C HIS A 128 -6.37 24.91 -3.11
N TYR A 129 -6.17 24.37 -1.90
CA TYR A 129 -6.72 24.94 -0.66
C TYR A 129 -6.31 26.40 -0.48
N TRP A 130 -5.06 26.76 -0.80
CA TRP A 130 -4.58 28.13 -0.70
C TRP A 130 -4.90 28.94 -1.97
N ASN A 131 -5.55 30.07 -1.79
CA ASN A 131 -5.97 30.97 -2.89
C ASN A 131 -4.85 31.31 -3.86
N MET A 132 -3.59 31.41 -3.39
CA MET A 132 -2.44 31.69 -4.24
C MET A 132 -2.15 30.63 -5.28
N PHE A 133 -2.62 29.39 -5.11
CA PHE A 133 -2.43 28.28 -6.03
C PHE A 133 -3.65 27.97 -6.89
N GLN A 134 -4.83 28.55 -6.61
CA GLN A 134 -6.06 28.28 -7.36
C GLN A 134 -5.97 28.65 -8.84
N GLY A 135 -5.13 29.63 -9.20
CA GLY A 135 -4.85 29.98 -10.59
C GLY A 135 -3.83 29.06 -11.29
N VAL A 136 -3.17 28.16 -10.55
CA VAL A 136 -2.20 27.24 -11.13
C VAL A 136 -2.92 25.97 -11.60
N PRO A 137 -2.78 25.54 -12.87
CA PRO A 137 -3.40 24.30 -13.33
C PRO A 137 -2.97 23.10 -12.48
N GLN A 138 -3.92 22.22 -12.15
CA GLN A 138 -3.69 21.05 -11.28
C GLN A 138 -2.55 20.16 -11.76
N TRP A 139 -2.42 19.95 -13.08
CA TRP A 139 -1.35 19.16 -13.67
C TRP A 139 0.06 19.74 -13.45
N VAL A 140 0.19 21.07 -13.34
CA VAL A 140 1.47 21.74 -13.08
C VAL A 140 1.95 21.40 -11.67
N ILE A 141 1.06 21.47 -10.69
CA ILE A 141 1.36 21.13 -9.29
C ILE A 141 1.71 19.65 -9.18
N ALA A 142 0.93 18.78 -9.83
CA ALA A 142 1.21 17.32 -9.87
C ALA A 142 2.57 17.02 -10.49
N LEU A 143 2.96 17.70 -11.56
CA LEU A 143 4.26 17.57 -12.21
C LEU A 143 5.42 18.01 -11.29
N ILE A 144 5.25 19.14 -10.61
CA ILE A 144 6.24 19.66 -9.65
C ILE A 144 6.42 18.68 -8.49
N ALA A 145 5.32 18.14 -7.94
CA ALA A 145 5.37 17.15 -6.88
C ALA A 145 6.12 15.87 -7.31
N LEU A 146 5.80 15.36 -8.51
CA LEU A 146 6.49 14.21 -9.08
C LEU A 146 7.99 14.48 -9.27
N ALA A 147 8.34 15.62 -9.85
CA ALA A 147 9.74 15.99 -10.09
C ALA A 147 10.52 16.15 -8.78
N LEU A 148 9.94 16.81 -7.78
CA LEU A 148 10.57 17.00 -6.46
C LEU A 148 10.89 15.65 -5.81
N VAL A 149 9.90 14.76 -5.71
CA VAL A 149 10.09 13.48 -5.03
C VAL A 149 10.95 12.53 -5.86
N PHE A 150 10.89 12.59 -7.20
CA PHE A 150 11.82 11.88 -8.08
C PHE A 150 13.27 12.26 -7.79
N VAL A 151 13.58 13.56 -7.71
CA VAL A 151 14.94 14.03 -7.38
C VAL A 151 15.36 13.55 -5.99
N LEU A 152 14.49 13.66 -4.98
CA LEU A 152 14.78 13.18 -3.62
C LEU A 152 15.10 11.67 -3.60
N ASN A 153 14.37 10.86 -4.34
CA ASN A 153 14.61 9.42 -4.42
C ASN A 153 15.94 9.08 -5.15
N MET A 154 16.43 9.97 -6.02
CA MET A 154 17.73 9.78 -6.69
C MET A 154 18.93 10.06 -5.80
N LEU A 155 18.76 10.77 -4.66
CA LEU A 155 19.87 11.24 -3.83
C LEU A 155 20.44 10.12 -2.95
N SER A 156 19.69 9.55 -2.00
CA SER A 156 20.17 8.46 -1.15
C SER A 156 19.07 7.75 -0.36
N VAL A 157 19.31 6.46 -0.03
CA VAL A 157 18.43 5.64 0.83
C VAL A 157 18.38 6.17 2.28
N LYS A 158 19.46 6.80 2.77
CA LYS A 158 19.49 7.40 4.11
C LYS A 158 18.57 8.61 4.19
N ALA A 159 18.59 9.49 3.19
CA ALA A 159 17.72 10.66 3.12
C ALA A 159 16.24 10.23 3.07
N PHE A 160 15.94 9.20 2.26
CA PHE A 160 14.62 8.57 2.25
C PHE A 160 14.15 8.14 3.66
N GLY A 161 14.97 7.37 4.37
CA GLY A 161 14.61 6.84 5.69
C GLY A 161 14.39 7.92 6.76
N GLU A 162 15.19 8.99 6.76
CA GLU A 162 15.02 10.12 7.69
C GLU A 162 13.75 10.93 7.34
N ALA A 163 13.49 11.20 6.08
CA ALA A 163 12.27 11.90 5.66
C ALA A 163 11.02 11.10 6.04
N GLU A 164 11.01 9.80 5.77
CA GLU A 164 9.87 8.91 6.10
C GLU A 164 9.64 8.80 7.59
N PHE A 165 10.70 8.80 8.42
CA PHE A 165 10.56 8.83 9.87
C PHE A 165 9.79 10.06 10.35
N TRP A 166 10.16 11.26 9.89
CA TRP A 166 9.51 12.49 10.30
C TRP A 166 8.09 12.61 9.76
N PHE A 167 7.88 12.24 8.50
CA PHE A 167 6.54 12.22 7.91
C PHE A 167 5.60 11.26 8.65
N ALA A 168 6.06 10.06 9.00
CA ALA A 168 5.26 9.11 9.76
C ALA A 168 4.93 9.63 11.16
N LEU A 169 5.89 10.27 11.84
CA LEU A 169 5.66 10.87 13.16
C LEU A 169 4.60 11.97 13.09
N ILE A 170 4.69 12.86 12.09
CA ILE A 170 3.73 13.95 11.87
C ILE A 170 2.33 13.35 11.63
N LYS A 171 2.20 12.35 10.74
CA LYS A 171 0.92 11.70 10.44
C LYS A 171 0.25 11.13 11.70
N VAL A 172 1.01 10.36 12.49
CA VAL A 172 0.50 9.74 13.72
C VAL A 172 0.11 10.80 14.76
N ALA A 173 0.96 11.79 15.00
CA ALA A 173 0.66 12.87 15.93
C ALA A 173 -0.61 13.63 15.53
N THR A 174 -0.78 13.91 14.25
CA THR A 174 -1.95 14.60 13.71
C THR A 174 -3.24 13.82 13.94
N ILE A 175 -3.26 12.52 13.67
CA ILE A 175 -4.46 11.71 13.93
C ILE A 175 -4.79 11.68 15.42
N LEU A 176 -3.78 11.57 16.30
CA LEU A 176 -3.99 11.61 17.75
C LEU A 176 -4.55 12.95 18.22
N ILE A 177 -4.02 14.07 17.69
CA ILE A 177 -4.53 15.42 17.99
C ILE A 177 -5.97 15.54 17.51
N PHE A 178 -6.26 15.14 16.27
CA PHE A 178 -7.62 15.11 15.74
C PHE A 178 -8.56 14.32 16.64
N MET A 179 -8.19 13.08 16.99
CA MET A 179 -9.03 12.24 17.85
C MET A 179 -9.30 12.88 19.20
N GLY A 180 -8.28 13.46 19.83
CA GLY A 180 -8.44 14.16 21.10
C GLY A 180 -9.39 15.36 21.00
N VAL A 181 -9.22 16.21 19.99
CA VAL A 181 -10.06 17.39 19.76
C VAL A 181 -11.47 16.98 19.35
N ALA A 182 -11.65 15.96 18.50
CA ALA A 182 -12.96 15.48 18.09
C ALA A 182 -13.74 14.86 19.27
N ILE A 183 -13.09 14.06 20.12
CA ILE A 183 -13.70 13.52 21.34
C ILE A 183 -14.13 14.66 22.27
N TRP A 184 -13.26 15.66 22.49
CA TRP A 184 -13.60 16.83 23.29
C TRP A 184 -14.80 17.56 22.70
N ALA A 185 -14.82 17.84 21.40
CA ALA A 185 -15.91 18.55 20.73
C ALA A 185 -17.24 17.77 20.85
N ILE A 186 -17.23 16.44 20.67
CA ILE A 186 -18.42 15.59 20.80
C ILE A 186 -18.96 15.59 22.25
N LEU A 187 -18.08 15.47 23.25
CA LEU A 187 -18.46 15.42 24.65
C LEU A 187 -19.01 16.77 25.16
N THR A 188 -18.48 17.86 24.65
CA THR A 188 -18.91 19.22 25.01
C THR A 188 -20.01 19.78 24.12
N GLN A 189 -20.39 19.04 23.07
CA GLN A 189 -21.28 19.52 22.02
C GLN A 189 -20.82 20.88 21.45
N ALA A 190 -19.50 20.95 21.19
CA ALA A 190 -18.90 22.18 20.68
C ALA A 190 -19.38 22.49 19.26
N PRO A 191 -19.50 23.78 18.91
CA PRO A 191 -19.81 24.18 17.55
C PRO A 191 -18.63 23.83 16.61
N VAL A 192 -18.95 23.26 15.43
CA VAL A 192 -18.01 22.98 14.36
C VAL A 192 -18.59 23.58 13.08
N GLY A 193 -18.19 24.79 12.72
CA GLY A 193 -18.82 25.57 11.68
C GLY A 193 -20.27 25.91 12.02
N GLU A 194 -21.18 25.55 11.15
CA GLU A 194 -22.63 25.73 11.33
C GLU A 194 -23.30 24.59 12.11
N TYR A 195 -22.54 23.53 12.44
CA TYR A 195 -23.05 22.31 13.07
C TYR A 195 -22.61 22.20 14.53
N THR A 196 -23.25 21.34 15.27
CA THR A 196 -22.86 20.97 16.64
C THR A 196 -22.31 19.54 16.62
N ALA A 197 -21.12 19.32 17.18
CA ALA A 197 -20.55 17.99 17.27
C ALA A 197 -21.34 17.13 18.27
N GLY A 198 -21.67 15.90 17.89
CA GLY A 198 -22.42 14.98 18.73
C GLY A 198 -22.89 13.73 18.01
N VAL A 199 -23.31 12.74 18.79
CA VAL A 199 -23.86 11.48 18.26
C VAL A 199 -25.20 11.67 17.52
N HIS A 200 -25.90 12.79 17.73
CA HIS A 200 -27.15 13.14 17.05
C HIS A 200 -26.93 13.33 15.54
N ASN A 201 -25.73 13.73 15.09
CA ASN A 201 -25.41 13.88 13.67
C ASN A 201 -25.69 12.60 12.85
N ILE A 202 -25.54 11.43 13.45
CA ILE A 202 -25.90 10.17 12.79
C ILE A 202 -27.42 10.04 12.63
N ALA A 203 -28.18 10.33 13.66
CA ALA A 203 -29.66 10.21 13.63
C ALA A 203 -30.27 11.22 12.65
N GLU A 204 -29.79 12.46 12.65
CA GLU A 204 -30.24 13.54 11.78
C GLU A 204 -29.83 13.32 10.32
N SER A 205 -28.77 12.56 10.08
CA SER A 205 -28.28 12.21 8.76
C SER A 205 -28.86 10.90 8.16
N GLY A 206 -29.96 10.38 8.71
CA GLY A 206 -30.61 9.16 8.21
C GLY A 206 -30.09 7.85 8.84
N GLY A 207 -29.42 7.93 9.98
CA GLY A 207 -28.91 6.78 10.74
C GLY A 207 -27.54 6.27 10.25
N TRP A 208 -27.23 5.04 10.68
CA TRP A 208 -25.95 4.40 10.33
C TRP A 208 -25.84 3.97 8.86
N PHE A 209 -26.96 3.76 8.17
CA PHE A 209 -27.04 3.22 6.80
C PHE A 209 -27.85 4.12 5.87
N PRO A 210 -27.43 5.40 5.65
CA PRO A 210 -28.15 6.30 4.74
C PRO A 210 -27.98 5.88 3.27
N ALA A 211 -26.86 5.25 2.93
CA ALA A 211 -26.57 4.79 1.58
C ALA A 211 -27.08 3.35 1.32
N SER A 212 -27.44 3.05 0.08
CA SER A 212 -27.80 1.70 -0.34
C SER A 212 -26.61 0.75 -0.33
N LEU A 213 -26.84 -0.55 -0.11
CA LEU A 213 -25.77 -1.56 -0.10
C LEU A 213 -24.88 -1.55 -1.35
N PRO A 214 -25.40 -1.39 -2.59
CA PRO A 214 -24.54 -1.29 -3.78
C PRO A 214 -23.54 -0.14 -3.69
N VAL A 215 -23.96 1.03 -3.19
CA VAL A 215 -23.06 2.19 -2.99
C VAL A 215 -22.00 1.86 -1.96
N VAL A 216 -22.35 1.27 -0.83
CA VAL A 216 -21.40 0.88 0.22
C VAL A 216 -20.35 -0.08 -0.33
N PHE A 217 -20.74 -1.08 -1.13
CA PHE A 217 -19.80 -2.01 -1.76
C PHE A 217 -18.89 -1.30 -2.78
N ALA A 218 -19.42 -0.39 -3.60
CA ALA A 218 -18.62 0.38 -4.55
C ALA A 218 -17.57 1.25 -3.86
N LEU A 219 -17.93 1.90 -2.73
CA LEU A 219 -17.00 2.72 -1.94
C LEU A 219 -15.91 1.88 -1.25
N THR A 220 -16.19 0.59 -0.99
CA THR A 220 -15.28 -0.31 -0.27
C THR A 220 -13.94 -0.51 -0.98
N LEU A 221 -13.90 -0.44 -2.33
CA LEU A 221 -12.64 -0.55 -3.08
C LEU A 221 -11.65 0.56 -2.71
N GLY A 222 -12.12 1.76 -2.54
CA GLY A 222 -11.25 2.83 -2.10
C GLY A 222 -10.93 2.78 -0.61
N VAL A 223 -11.71 2.06 0.21
CA VAL A 223 -11.30 1.71 1.57
C VAL A 223 -10.15 0.70 1.52
N VAL A 224 -10.17 -0.27 0.59
CA VAL A 224 -9.02 -1.15 0.34
C VAL A 224 -7.78 -0.33 -0.03
N PHE A 225 -7.91 0.68 -0.90
CA PHE A 225 -6.82 1.60 -1.20
C PHE A 225 -6.24 2.29 0.06
N ALA A 226 -7.09 2.71 1.01
CA ALA A 226 -6.63 3.35 2.24
C ALA A 226 -5.76 2.43 3.12
N PHE A 227 -5.87 1.10 2.95
CA PHE A 227 -5.02 0.12 3.64
C PHE A 227 -3.79 -0.31 2.82
N GLY A 228 -3.61 0.19 1.60
CA GLY A 228 -2.42 -0.02 0.79
C GLY A 228 -1.14 0.36 1.55
N GLY A 229 -0.06 -0.37 1.32
CA GLY A 229 1.19 -0.23 2.05
C GLY A 229 1.30 -1.10 3.31
N THR A 230 0.22 -1.75 3.76
CA THR A 230 0.29 -2.68 4.90
C THR A 230 1.15 -3.92 4.59
N GLU A 231 1.22 -4.34 3.33
CA GLU A 231 2.08 -5.41 2.84
C GLU A 231 3.58 -5.07 2.91
N MET A 232 3.93 -3.78 3.05
CA MET A 232 5.32 -3.34 3.23
C MET A 232 5.99 -3.92 4.47
N VAL A 233 5.22 -4.38 5.45
CA VAL A 233 5.75 -5.12 6.60
C VAL A 233 6.48 -6.39 6.17
N GLY A 234 6.05 -7.04 5.09
CA GLY A 234 6.72 -8.18 4.49
C GLY A 234 8.05 -7.81 3.81
N VAL A 235 8.09 -6.65 3.15
CA VAL A 235 9.33 -6.13 2.54
C VAL A 235 10.34 -5.75 3.63
N ALA A 236 9.90 -5.08 4.69
CA ALA A 236 10.74 -4.71 5.83
C ALA A 236 11.30 -5.94 6.59
N ALA A 237 10.66 -7.09 6.47
CA ALA A 237 11.11 -8.35 7.08
C ALA A 237 12.49 -8.78 6.59
N GLY A 238 12.79 -8.61 5.30
CA GLY A 238 14.10 -8.95 4.73
C GLY A 238 15.25 -8.08 5.23
N GLU A 239 14.94 -6.87 5.74
CA GLU A 239 15.93 -5.94 6.28
C GLU A 239 16.07 -6.03 7.81
N ALA A 240 15.23 -6.82 8.48
CA ALA A 240 15.20 -6.95 9.95
C ALA A 240 16.21 -8.00 10.44
N LYS A 241 17.06 -7.63 11.42
CA LYS A 241 18.06 -8.54 12.01
C LYS A 241 17.44 -9.75 12.71
N ASN A 242 16.20 -9.62 13.27
CA ASN A 242 15.48 -10.66 14.00
C ASN A 242 14.01 -10.72 13.55
N ALA A 243 13.78 -11.01 12.28
CA ALA A 243 12.45 -11.04 11.68
C ALA A 243 11.45 -11.94 12.44
N ALA A 244 11.89 -13.12 12.89
CA ALA A 244 11.06 -14.09 13.61
C ALA A 244 10.43 -13.54 14.91
N THR A 245 11.05 -12.57 15.56
CA THR A 245 10.56 -11.96 16.81
C THR A 245 9.89 -10.61 16.60
N ILE A 246 10.36 -9.83 15.62
CA ILE A 246 9.88 -8.47 15.35
C ILE A 246 8.56 -8.51 14.57
N LEU A 247 8.47 -9.35 13.53
CA LEU A 247 7.28 -9.45 12.67
C LEU A 247 5.99 -9.81 13.41
N PRO A 248 5.97 -10.86 14.27
CA PRO A 248 4.75 -11.19 15.01
C PRO A 248 4.23 -10.04 15.85
N LYS A 249 5.12 -9.28 16.51
CA LYS A 249 4.75 -8.11 17.32
C LYS A 249 4.22 -6.98 16.45
N ALA A 250 4.89 -6.67 15.35
CA ALA A 250 4.47 -5.63 14.41
C ALA A 250 3.09 -5.93 13.81
N ILE A 251 2.87 -7.16 13.34
CA ILE A 251 1.62 -7.60 12.72
C ILE A 251 0.47 -7.64 13.74
N ASN A 252 0.71 -8.17 14.94
CA ASN A 252 -0.33 -8.19 15.98
C ASN A 252 -0.74 -6.78 16.44
N SER A 253 0.21 -5.84 16.53
CA SER A 253 -0.10 -4.45 16.86
C SER A 253 -0.88 -3.72 15.77
N MET A 254 -0.89 -4.25 14.55
CA MET A 254 -1.60 -3.68 13.42
C MET A 254 -3.13 -3.66 13.62
N VAL A 255 -3.69 -4.67 14.30
CA VAL A 255 -5.13 -4.68 14.63
C VAL A 255 -5.52 -3.43 15.41
N ILE A 256 -4.75 -3.13 16.48
CA ILE A 256 -5.00 -1.95 17.32
C ILE A 256 -4.87 -0.68 16.47
N ARG A 257 -3.85 -0.60 15.61
CA ARG A 257 -3.65 0.56 14.73
C ARG A 257 -4.81 0.75 13.75
N ILE A 258 -5.29 -0.32 13.11
CA ILE A 258 -6.42 -0.27 12.19
C ILE A 258 -7.67 0.24 12.91
N PHE A 259 -8.05 -0.39 14.01
CA PHE A 259 -9.26 0.01 14.73
C PHE A 259 -9.13 1.41 15.31
N PHE A 260 -7.98 1.78 15.85
CA PHE A 260 -7.79 3.08 16.47
C PHE A 260 -7.68 4.20 15.42
N PHE A 261 -6.75 4.09 14.46
CA PHE A 261 -6.47 5.19 13.54
C PHE A 261 -7.47 5.28 12.38
N TYR A 262 -7.98 4.16 11.87
CA TYR A 262 -8.89 4.19 10.71
C TYR A 262 -10.34 4.20 11.16
N VAL A 263 -10.78 3.16 11.83
CA VAL A 263 -12.19 3.04 12.24
C VAL A 263 -12.54 4.14 13.24
N GLY A 264 -11.65 4.41 14.21
CA GLY A 264 -11.83 5.49 15.20
C GLY A 264 -11.94 6.86 14.55
N SER A 265 -11.04 7.21 13.63
CA SER A 265 -11.08 8.53 12.95
C SER A 265 -12.36 8.69 12.12
N VAL A 266 -12.72 7.68 11.31
CA VAL A 266 -13.92 7.75 10.46
C VAL A 266 -15.20 7.81 11.30
N THR A 267 -15.24 7.09 12.42
CA THR A 267 -16.36 7.17 13.38
C THR A 267 -16.45 8.57 14.00
N LEU A 268 -15.31 9.15 14.41
CA LEU A 268 -15.28 10.50 14.98
C LEU A 268 -15.67 11.57 13.96
N PHE A 269 -15.30 11.43 12.68
CA PHE A 269 -15.81 12.30 11.62
C PHE A 269 -17.34 12.25 11.52
N ALA A 270 -17.94 11.06 11.54
CA ALA A 270 -19.39 10.91 11.47
C ALA A 270 -20.14 11.46 12.69
N PHE A 271 -19.49 11.56 13.85
CA PHE A 271 -20.04 12.22 15.02
C PHE A 271 -19.75 13.74 15.06
N ALA A 272 -18.62 14.16 14.48
CA ALA A 272 -18.21 15.56 14.53
C ALA A 272 -19.08 16.47 13.65
N LEU A 273 -19.46 15.98 12.45
CA LEU A 273 -20.24 16.71 11.45
C LEU A 273 -21.23 15.77 10.76
N PRO A 274 -22.37 16.27 10.26
CA PRO A 274 -23.19 15.53 9.31
C PRO A 274 -22.35 15.10 8.11
N TYR A 275 -22.57 13.87 7.60
CA TYR A 275 -21.73 13.35 6.52
C TYR A 275 -21.79 14.19 5.23
N THR A 276 -22.89 14.93 5.03
CA THR A 276 -23.10 15.87 3.90
C THR A 276 -22.21 17.11 3.96
N ALA A 277 -21.57 17.39 5.09
CA ALA A 277 -20.62 18.49 5.24
C ALA A 277 -19.23 18.15 4.67
N TYR A 278 -18.96 16.89 4.40
CA TYR A 278 -17.69 16.45 3.80
C TYR A 278 -17.77 16.46 2.27
N SER A 279 -16.61 16.55 1.62
CA SER A 279 -16.48 16.50 0.16
C SER A 279 -15.27 15.67 -0.29
N GLY A 280 -15.16 15.40 -1.59
CA GLY A 280 -13.98 14.76 -2.19
C GLY A 280 -12.84 15.73 -2.50
N ASP A 281 -13.10 17.02 -2.43
CA ASP A 281 -12.16 18.07 -2.85
C ASP A 281 -11.29 18.58 -1.69
N GLU A 282 -11.59 18.14 -0.47
CA GLU A 282 -10.89 18.57 0.74
C GLU A 282 -10.67 17.38 1.70
N SER A 283 -9.60 17.48 2.49
CA SER A 283 -9.34 16.53 3.57
C SER A 283 -10.41 16.64 4.65
N PRO A 284 -11.02 15.52 5.13
CA PRO A 284 -11.98 15.59 6.21
C PRO A 284 -11.37 16.11 7.52
N PHE A 285 -10.06 16.00 7.70
CA PHE A 285 -9.33 16.61 8.80
C PHE A 285 -9.36 18.15 8.68
N THR A 286 -9.11 18.67 7.49
CA THR A 286 -9.12 20.12 7.22
C THR A 286 -10.53 20.68 7.40
N THR A 287 -11.56 20.01 6.87
CA THR A 287 -12.98 20.37 7.05
C THR A 287 -13.34 20.50 8.54
N PHE A 288 -12.97 19.49 9.33
CA PHE A 288 -13.21 19.53 10.79
C PHE A 288 -12.49 20.69 11.49
N PHE A 289 -11.19 20.86 11.22
CA PHE A 289 -10.40 21.91 11.86
C PHE A 289 -10.74 23.32 11.38
N SER A 290 -11.27 23.48 10.16
CA SER A 290 -11.84 24.74 9.68
C SER A 290 -13.05 25.16 10.52
N GLY A 291 -13.89 24.18 10.93
CA GLY A 291 -15.09 24.42 11.69
C GLY A 291 -14.86 24.72 13.20
N ILE A 292 -13.73 24.28 13.76
CA ILE A 292 -13.45 24.43 15.22
C ILE A 292 -13.22 25.90 15.64
N GLY A 293 -12.97 26.83 14.70
CA GLY A 293 -12.79 28.24 15.00
C GLY A 293 -11.42 28.60 15.61
N VAL A 294 -10.45 27.68 15.62
CA VAL A 294 -9.08 27.95 16.03
C VAL A 294 -8.31 28.58 14.87
N PRO A 295 -7.76 29.78 15.01
CA PRO A 295 -7.01 30.43 13.92
C PRO A 295 -5.89 29.54 13.41
N HIS A 296 -5.75 29.48 12.08
CA HIS A 296 -4.73 28.70 11.37
C HIS A 296 -4.74 27.16 11.62
N ALA A 297 -5.70 26.61 12.35
CA ALA A 297 -5.75 25.15 12.56
C ALA A 297 -5.94 24.39 11.25
N ALA A 298 -6.78 24.90 10.36
CA ALA A 298 -6.98 24.33 9.02
C ALA A 298 -5.72 24.41 8.15
N ASP A 299 -5.01 25.55 8.17
CA ASP A 299 -3.75 25.71 7.43
C ASP A 299 -2.68 24.73 7.89
N ILE A 300 -2.53 24.59 9.21
CA ILE A 300 -1.59 23.61 9.80
C ILE A 300 -1.98 22.20 9.36
N MET A 301 -3.27 21.87 9.46
CA MET A 301 -3.77 20.57 9.05
C MET A 301 -3.52 20.32 7.56
N GLN A 302 -3.73 21.33 6.72
CA GLN A 302 -3.50 21.21 5.27
C GLN A 302 -2.03 20.95 4.94
N VAL A 303 -1.09 21.60 5.64
CA VAL A 303 0.34 21.29 5.52
C VAL A 303 0.62 19.85 5.93
N VAL A 304 0.00 19.35 6.99
CA VAL A 304 0.21 17.97 7.46
C VAL A 304 -0.32 16.95 6.44
N VAL A 305 -1.53 17.13 5.89
CA VAL A 305 -2.08 16.20 4.90
C VAL A 305 -1.26 16.22 3.60
N LEU A 306 -0.71 17.39 3.24
CA LEU A 306 0.23 17.52 2.13
C LEU A 306 1.50 16.69 2.36
N THR A 307 2.07 16.76 3.59
CA THR A 307 3.25 15.93 3.93
C THR A 307 2.93 14.44 3.90
N ALA A 308 1.70 14.05 4.22
CA ALA A 308 1.27 12.65 4.16
C ALA A 308 1.23 12.14 2.70
N ALA A 309 0.74 12.95 1.76
CA ALA A 309 0.73 12.63 0.33
C ALA A 309 2.15 12.54 -0.23
N LEU A 310 3.03 13.50 0.12
CA LEU A 310 4.43 13.48 -0.31
C LEU A 310 5.20 12.28 0.26
N SER A 311 4.91 11.86 1.50
CA SER A 311 5.48 10.66 2.10
C SER A 311 5.04 9.39 1.35
N SER A 312 3.75 9.25 1.02
CA SER A 312 3.24 8.12 0.25
C SER A 312 3.88 8.06 -1.14
N LEU A 313 3.94 9.19 -1.84
CA LEU A 313 4.61 9.33 -3.13
C LEU A 313 6.10 8.92 -3.05
N ASN A 314 6.80 9.34 -2.00
CA ASN A 314 8.20 9.00 -1.76
C ASN A 314 8.39 7.50 -1.53
N ALA A 315 7.53 6.88 -0.73
CA ALA A 315 7.54 5.44 -0.47
C ALA A 315 7.22 4.63 -1.75
N GLY A 316 6.29 5.11 -2.57
CA GLY A 316 5.92 4.49 -3.85
C GLY A 316 7.07 4.42 -4.85
N LEU A 317 7.77 5.53 -5.07
CA LEU A 317 8.95 5.57 -5.96
C LEU A 317 10.09 4.67 -5.43
N TYR A 318 10.29 4.65 -4.12
CA TYR A 318 11.28 3.78 -3.48
C TYR A 318 10.95 2.29 -3.65
N ALA A 319 9.70 1.89 -3.38
CA ALA A 319 9.25 0.50 -3.44
C ALA A 319 9.29 -0.04 -4.87
N THR A 320 8.76 0.72 -5.83
CA THR A 320 8.75 0.34 -7.25
C THR A 320 10.13 0.23 -7.85
N GLY A 321 11.05 1.14 -7.47
CA GLY A 321 12.43 1.09 -7.90
C GLY A 321 13.11 -0.22 -7.52
N ARG A 322 12.92 -0.68 -6.28
CA ARG A 322 13.49 -1.93 -5.76
C ARG A 322 12.82 -3.16 -6.38
N THR A 323 11.52 -3.17 -6.49
CA THR A 323 10.78 -4.30 -7.05
C THR A 323 11.14 -4.53 -8.50
N LEU A 324 11.14 -3.49 -9.34
CA LEU A 324 11.55 -3.62 -10.74
C LEU A 324 13.00 -4.06 -10.90
N ARG A 325 13.89 -3.60 -10.02
CA ARG A 325 15.27 -4.09 -10.04
C ARG A 325 15.33 -5.58 -9.73
N SER A 326 14.66 -6.04 -8.69
CA SER A 326 14.61 -7.45 -8.32
C SER A 326 14.07 -8.31 -9.48
N MET A 327 12.98 -7.87 -10.12
CA MET A 327 12.41 -8.54 -11.29
C MET A 327 13.35 -8.52 -12.51
N ALA A 328 14.07 -7.41 -12.74
CA ALA A 328 15.00 -7.28 -13.85
C ALA A 328 16.21 -8.18 -13.71
N LEU A 329 16.69 -8.42 -12.49
CA LEU A 329 17.82 -9.32 -12.19
C LEU A 329 17.50 -10.79 -12.56
N VAL A 330 16.25 -11.21 -12.41
CA VAL A 330 15.80 -12.56 -12.76
C VAL A 330 15.17 -12.66 -14.17
N GLY A 331 15.26 -11.58 -14.95
CA GLY A 331 14.77 -11.57 -16.34
C GLY A 331 13.29 -11.23 -16.52
N GLU A 332 12.54 -10.99 -15.44
CA GLU A 332 11.11 -10.67 -15.45
C GLU A 332 10.81 -9.19 -15.76
N GLY A 333 11.83 -8.33 -15.71
CA GLY A 333 11.72 -6.90 -15.97
C GLY A 333 12.69 -6.38 -17.03
N PRO A 334 12.60 -5.08 -17.40
CA PRO A 334 13.51 -4.44 -18.34
C PRO A 334 14.96 -4.47 -17.84
N ARG A 335 15.92 -4.84 -18.70
CA ARG A 335 17.34 -5.00 -18.33
C ARG A 335 17.92 -3.74 -17.67
N PHE A 336 17.55 -2.53 -18.12
CA PHE A 336 18.13 -1.32 -17.56
C PHE A 336 17.66 -1.04 -16.11
N ALA A 337 16.53 -1.61 -15.68
CA ALA A 337 16.05 -1.49 -14.32
C ALA A 337 16.92 -2.26 -13.28
N SER A 338 17.79 -3.19 -13.73
CA SER A 338 18.72 -3.89 -12.85
C SER A 338 19.87 -3.01 -12.33
N ARG A 339 20.12 -1.84 -12.96
CA ARG A 339 21.28 -1.00 -12.68
C ARG A 339 21.07 -0.13 -11.44
N LEU A 340 22.16 0.08 -10.69
CA LEU A 340 22.26 1.04 -9.59
C LEU A 340 23.06 2.26 -10.03
N ASN A 341 22.74 3.41 -9.45
CA ASN A 341 23.59 4.61 -9.58
C ASN A 341 24.77 4.56 -8.57
N LYS A 342 25.61 5.61 -8.57
CA LYS A 342 26.76 5.73 -7.66
C LYS A 342 26.37 5.72 -6.17
N ASN A 343 25.13 6.06 -5.87
CA ASN A 343 24.57 6.09 -4.51
C ASN A 343 23.83 4.80 -4.14
N HIS A 344 23.98 3.72 -4.92
CA HIS A 344 23.29 2.44 -4.76
C HIS A 344 21.76 2.54 -4.85
N VAL A 345 21.25 3.52 -5.62
CA VAL A 345 19.81 3.70 -5.87
C VAL A 345 19.42 2.99 -7.18
N PRO A 346 18.31 2.22 -7.22
CA PRO A 346 17.82 1.53 -8.42
C PRO A 346 17.12 2.51 -9.38
N TYR A 347 17.89 3.38 -10.00
CA TYR A 347 17.38 4.51 -10.79
C TYR A 347 16.49 4.11 -11.97
N GLY A 348 16.75 2.94 -12.59
CA GLY A 348 15.98 2.50 -13.75
C GLY A 348 14.50 2.24 -13.41
N GLY A 349 14.23 1.59 -12.28
CA GLY A 349 12.87 1.37 -11.82
C GLY A 349 12.16 2.67 -11.43
N ILE A 350 12.87 3.58 -10.76
CA ILE A 350 12.35 4.91 -10.39
C ILE A 350 11.98 5.71 -11.64
N ILE A 351 12.82 5.70 -12.69
CA ILE A 351 12.52 6.37 -13.97
C ILE A 351 11.26 5.80 -14.61
N ILE A 352 11.12 4.46 -14.66
CA ILE A 352 9.90 3.84 -15.22
C ILE A 352 8.67 4.29 -14.45
N THR A 353 8.72 4.25 -13.12
CA THR A 353 7.59 4.66 -12.29
C THR A 353 7.25 6.12 -12.46
N ALA A 354 8.23 7.01 -12.49
CA ALA A 354 8.02 8.43 -12.74
C ALA A 354 7.45 8.68 -14.14
N SER A 355 7.90 7.92 -15.15
CA SER A 355 7.35 8.01 -16.51
C SER A 355 5.87 7.58 -16.57
N LEU A 356 5.48 6.55 -15.80
CA LEU A 356 4.07 6.20 -15.62
C LEU A 356 3.33 7.29 -14.83
N GLY A 357 3.96 7.90 -13.83
CA GLY A 357 3.43 9.04 -13.09
C GLY A 357 3.03 10.21 -14.00
N LEU A 358 3.72 10.41 -15.14
CA LEU A 358 3.34 11.42 -16.15
C LEU A 358 1.96 11.15 -16.76
N LEU A 359 1.48 9.90 -16.79
CA LEU A 359 0.10 9.60 -17.19
C LEU A 359 -0.90 10.17 -16.15
N GLY A 360 -0.54 10.14 -14.87
CA GLY A 360 -1.30 10.82 -13.81
C GLY A 360 -1.30 12.34 -14.00
N VAL A 361 -0.17 12.94 -14.38
CA VAL A 361 -0.10 14.38 -14.72
C VAL A 361 -1.01 14.70 -15.90
N LEU A 362 -1.00 13.87 -16.95
CA LEU A 362 -1.89 14.02 -18.10
C LEU A 362 -3.37 13.89 -17.70
N LEU A 363 -3.70 12.95 -16.83
CA LEU A 363 -5.07 12.79 -16.31
C LEU A 363 -5.53 14.06 -15.56
N ASN A 364 -4.66 14.66 -14.75
CA ASN A 364 -4.93 15.93 -14.06
C ASN A 364 -5.10 17.11 -15.03
N ALA A 365 -4.57 17.03 -16.24
CA ALA A 365 -4.79 18.04 -17.28
C ALA A 365 -6.13 17.84 -18.01
N LEU A 366 -6.55 16.59 -18.21
CA LEU A 366 -7.73 16.25 -19.02
C LEU A 366 -9.03 16.25 -18.20
N VAL A 367 -8.99 15.69 -16.98
CA VAL A 367 -10.18 15.49 -16.13
C VAL A 367 -9.85 15.77 -14.65
N PRO A 368 -9.45 17.01 -14.30
CA PRO A 368 -8.93 17.32 -12.96
C PRO A 368 -9.90 16.96 -11.83
N SER A 369 -11.20 17.19 -12.00
CA SER A 369 -12.22 16.94 -10.98
C SER A 369 -12.43 15.44 -10.66
N SER A 370 -12.11 14.54 -11.59
CA SER A 370 -12.32 13.09 -11.42
C SER A 370 -11.00 12.31 -11.32
N ALA A 371 -9.86 12.98 -11.50
CA ALA A 371 -8.56 12.33 -11.59
C ALA A 371 -8.25 11.48 -10.35
N PHE A 372 -8.50 12.01 -9.15
CA PHE A 372 -8.21 11.30 -7.89
C PHE A 372 -9.05 10.03 -7.74
N GLU A 373 -10.36 10.10 -7.98
CA GLU A 373 -11.26 8.94 -7.82
C GLU A 373 -10.94 7.83 -8.84
N ILE A 374 -10.59 8.19 -10.08
CA ILE A 374 -10.21 7.23 -11.13
C ILE A 374 -8.94 6.49 -10.72
N VAL A 375 -7.86 7.20 -10.37
CA VAL A 375 -6.59 6.55 -10.03
C VAL A 375 -6.66 5.79 -8.72
N MET A 376 -7.42 6.29 -7.74
CA MET A 376 -7.62 5.61 -6.48
C MET A 376 -8.40 4.29 -6.64
N SER A 377 -9.42 4.26 -7.48
CA SER A 377 -10.16 3.04 -7.80
C SER A 377 -9.27 2.02 -8.52
N LEU A 378 -8.45 2.47 -9.46
CA LEU A 378 -7.50 1.60 -10.16
C LEU A 378 -6.42 1.05 -9.23
N ALA A 379 -5.87 1.89 -8.34
CA ALA A 379 -4.93 1.46 -7.30
C ALA A 379 -5.56 0.45 -6.34
N GLY A 380 -6.81 0.67 -5.91
CA GLY A 380 -7.56 -0.27 -5.07
C GLY A 380 -7.70 -1.67 -5.70
N ILE A 381 -7.93 -1.75 -7.03
CA ILE A 381 -7.93 -3.04 -7.74
C ILE A 381 -6.52 -3.65 -7.75
N GLY A 382 -5.48 -2.85 -7.98
CA GLY A 382 -4.08 -3.29 -7.93
C GLY A 382 -3.71 -3.89 -6.58
N ILE A 383 -4.05 -3.19 -5.49
CA ILE A 383 -3.86 -3.65 -4.10
C ILE A 383 -4.61 -4.97 -3.86
N ALA A 384 -5.89 -5.05 -4.24
CA ALA A 384 -6.67 -6.28 -4.10
C ALA A 384 -6.04 -7.44 -4.88
N GLY A 385 -5.49 -7.19 -6.07
CA GLY A 385 -4.74 -8.16 -6.87
C GLY A 385 -3.45 -8.63 -6.19
N THR A 386 -2.65 -7.71 -5.67
CA THR A 386 -1.43 -7.99 -4.90
C THR A 386 -1.75 -8.84 -3.66
N TRP A 387 -2.78 -8.48 -2.91
CA TRP A 387 -3.20 -9.21 -1.72
C TRP A 387 -3.79 -10.58 -2.04
N ALA A 388 -4.52 -10.70 -3.14
CA ALA A 388 -4.99 -11.99 -3.63
C ALA A 388 -3.81 -12.92 -3.97
N MET A 389 -2.76 -12.42 -4.62
CA MET A 389 -1.56 -13.21 -4.92
C MET A 389 -0.82 -13.66 -3.66
N ILE A 390 -0.74 -12.83 -2.62
CA ILE A 390 -0.18 -13.21 -1.31
C ILE A 390 -0.99 -14.36 -0.69
N LEU A 391 -2.33 -14.26 -0.69
CA LEU A 391 -3.22 -15.29 -0.15
C LEU A 391 -3.16 -16.61 -0.95
N ILE A 392 -3.08 -16.54 -2.28
CA ILE A 392 -2.91 -17.71 -3.17
C ILE A 392 -1.55 -18.38 -2.92
N THR A 393 -0.49 -17.59 -2.76
CA THR A 393 0.85 -18.08 -2.42
C THR A 393 0.83 -18.79 -1.06
N HIS A 394 0.15 -18.23 -0.08
CA HIS A 394 0.00 -18.85 1.24
C HIS A 394 -0.80 -20.16 1.17
N LEU A 395 -1.85 -20.25 0.35
CA LEU A 395 -2.58 -21.51 0.11
C LEU A 395 -1.68 -22.58 -0.53
N ALA A 396 -0.82 -22.20 -1.48
CA ALA A 396 0.15 -23.09 -2.09
C ALA A 396 1.19 -23.59 -1.06
N PHE A 397 1.69 -22.69 -0.21
CA PHE A 397 2.53 -23.04 0.94
C PHE A 397 1.85 -24.07 1.86
N LEU A 398 0.60 -23.83 2.27
CA LEU A 398 -0.14 -24.74 3.14
C LEU A 398 -0.34 -26.14 2.51
N ARG A 399 -0.49 -26.21 1.18
CA ARG A 399 -0.56 -27.50 0.47
C ARG A 399 0.76 -28.26 0.57
N LYS A 400 1.92 -27.57 0.45
CA LYS A 400 3.24 -28.19 0.63
C LYS A 400 3.47 -28.64 2.09
N VAL A 401 3.01 -27.84 3.08
CA VAL A 401 3.01 -28.25 4.48
C VAL A 401 2.22 -29.54 4.70
N LYS A 402 1.01 -29.62 4.12
CA LYS A 402 0.16 -30.84 4.22
C LYS A 402 0.81 -32.08 3.60
N ARG A 403 1.66 -31.90 2.58
CA ARG A 403 2.41 -32.98 1.94
C ARG A 403 3.71 -33.34 2.68
N GLY A 404 4.06 -32.63 3.76
CA GLY A 404 5.33 -32.82 4.48
C GLY A 404 6.56 -32.24 3.79
N GLU A 405 6.39 -31.48 2.70
CA GLU A 405 7.48 -30.90 1.91
C GLU A 405 8.12 -29.68 2.59
N THR A 406 7.46 -29.07 3.58
CA THR A 406 7.97 -27.91 4.34
C THR A 406 7.33 -27.83 5.71
N GLN A 407 8.03 -27.17 6.65
CA GLN A 407 7.52 -26.99 8.00
C GLN A 407 6.73 -25.67 8.15
N ARG A 408 5.69 -25.71 8.99
CA ARG A 408 4.85 -24.57 9.30
C ARG A 408 5.39 -23.86 10.55
N PRO A 409 5.65 -22.53 10.55
CA PRO A 409 6.13 -21.80 11.71
C PRO A 409 5.08 -21.74 12.82
N GLN A 410 5.49 -21.30 14.04
CA GLN A 410 4.56 -21.09 15.15
C GLN A 410 3.61 -19.90 14.91
N PHE A 411 4.10 -18.84 14.24
CA PHE A 411 3.29 -17.70 13.85
C PHE A 411 2.44 -18.07 12.66
N ARG A 412 1.13 -18.23 12.86
CA ARG A 412 0.19 -18.75 11.84
C ARG A 412 -0.94 -17.77 11.56
N MET A 413 -1.45 -17.80 10.34
CA MET A 413 -2.69 -17.15 9.98
C MET A 413 -3.87 -17.88 10.67
N PRO A 414 -4.70 -17.19 11.47
CA PRO A 414 -5.82 -17.82 12.17
C PRO A 414 -6.86 -18.33 11.17
N GLY A 415 -7.38 -19.55 11.42
CA GLY A 415 -8.44 -20.17 10.60
C GLY A 415 -8.02 -20.59 9.19
N ALA A 416 -6.73 -20.51 8.82
CA ALA A 416 -6.27 -20.96 7.51
C ALA A 416 -6.44 -22.49 7.34
N PRO A 417 -6.86 -22.97 6.14
CA PRO A 417 -6.99 -22.24 4.88
C PRO A 417 -8.34 -21.53 4.65
N TYR A 418 -9.35 -21.70 5.52
CA TYR A 418 -10.71 -21.17 5.31
C TYR A 418 -10.72 -19.63 5.25
N THR A 419 -9.96 -18.98 6.11
CA THR A 419 -9.83 -17.53 6.12
C THR A 419 -9.15 -16.98 4.88
N ASN A 420 -8.26 -17.75 4.22
CA ASN A 420 -7.73 -17.38 2.90
C ASN A 420 -8.85 -17.35 1.85
N TYR A 421 -9.70 -18.38 1.79
CA TYR A 421 -10.81 -18.43 0.83
C TYR A 421 -11.81 -17.32 1.09
N LEU A 422 -12.13 -17.05 2.37
CA LEU A 422 -13.03 -15.96 2.75
C LEU A 422 -12.48 -14.60 2.33
N ALA A 423 -11.18 -14.36 2.54
CA ALA A 423 -10.53 -13.11 2.13
C ALA A 423 -10.47 -12.97 0.60
N LEU A 424 -10.17 -14.03 -0.14
CA LEU A 424 -10.22 -14.02 -1.60
C LEU A 424 -11.63 -13.73 -2.13
N LEU A 425 -12.66 -14.34 -1.53
CA LEU A 425 -14.06 -14.06 -1.86
C LEU A 425 -14.41 -12.60 -1.60
N PHE A 426 -14.01 -12.05 -0.44
CA PHE A 426 -14.24 -10.65 -0.11
C PHE A 426 -13.64 -9.72 -1.16
N PHE A 427 -12.35 -9.89 -1.53
CA PHE A 427 -11.73 -9.05 -2.55
C PHE A 427 -12.38 -9.23 -3.93
N ALA A 428 -12.77 -10.44 -4.29
CA ALA A 428 -13.51 -10.69 -5.53
C ALA A 428 -14.85 -9.95 -5.56
N VAL A 429 -15.61 -9.97 -4.46
CA VAL A 429 -16.88 -9.24 -4.33
C VAL A 429 -16.64 -7.74 -4.42
N VAL A 430 -15.65 -7.20 -3.70
CA VAL A 430 -15.32 -5.77 -3.71
C VAL A 430 -14.90 -5.30 -5.11
N VAL A 431 -14.07 -6.05 -5.81
CA VAL A 431 -13.67 -5.71 -7.19
C VAL A 431 -14.86 -5.81 -8.14
N SER A 432 -15.67 -6.87 -8.03
CA SER A 432 -16.83 -7.09 -8.89
C SER A 432 -17.93 -6.05 -8.70
N SER A 433 -18.08 -5.49 -7.49
CA SER A 433 -19.09 -4.46 -7.22
C SER A 433 -18.92 -3.19 -8.05
N ASN A 434 -17.71 -2.95 -8.58
CA ASN A 434 -17.44 -1.82 -9.48
C ASN A 434 -18.19 -1.90 -10.83
N VAL A 435 -18.74 -3.08 -11.19
CA VAL A 435 -19.64 -3.20 -12.36
C VAL A 435 -20.91 -2.35 -12.19
N MET A 436 -21.30 -2.02 -10.94
CA MET A 436 -22.54 -1.31 -10.64
C MET A 436 -22.47 0.19 -10.98
N THR A 437 -21.28 0.78 -11.09
CA THR A 437 -21.09 2.21 -11.44
C THR A 437 -20.49 2.37 -12.82
N PHE A 438 -20.70 3.52 -13.46
CA PHE A 438 -20.12 3.79 -14.77
C PHE A 438 -18.58 3.91 -14.70
N GLU A 439 -18.07 4.66 -13.72
CA GLU A 439 -16.65 4.83 -13.47
C GLU A 439 -15.98 3.49 -13.11
N GLY A 440 -16.66 2.67 -12.30
CA GLY A 440 -16.19 1.34 -11.92
C GLY A 440 -16.08 0.39 -13.13
N ARG A 441 -17.02 0.44 -14.08
CA ARG A 441 -16.93 -0.34 -15.34
C ARG A 441 -15.73 0.09 -16.19
N ALA A 442 -15.46 1.38 -16.28
CA ALA A 442 -14.31 1.92 -16.98
C ALA A 442 -13.00 1.46 -16.30
N THR A 443 -12.94 1.50 -14.98
CA THR A 443 -11.80 1.02 -14.18
C THR A 443 -11.57 -0.49 -14.37
N LEU A 444 -12.63 -1.31 -14.37
CA LEU A 444 -12.53 -2.75 -14.64
C LEU A 444 -12.09 -3.06 -16.08
N ALA A 445 -12.55 -2.29 -17.07
CA ALA A 445 -12.09 -2.43 -18.45
C ALA A 445 -10.59 -2.12 -18.57
N LEU A 446 -10.13 -1.03 -17.94
CA LEU A 446 -8.71 -0.67 -17.89
C LEU A 446 -7.88 -1.77 -17.17
N PHE A 447 -8.39 -2.30 -16.07
CA PHE A 447 -7.75 -3.43 -15.38
C PHE A 447 -7.68 -4.68 -16.27
N GLY A 448 -8.72 -4.95 -17.06
CA GLY A 448 -8.71 -6.02 -18.07
C GLY A 448 -7.59 -5.84 -19.09
N VAL A 449 -7.35 -4.63 -19.55
CA VAL A 449 -6.20 -4.29 -20.43
C VAL A 449 -4.89 -4.59 -19.73
N VAL A 450 -4.74 -4.19 -18.45
CA VAL A 450 -3.54 -4.49 -17.65
C VAL A 450 -3.31 -6.00 -17.56
N VAL A 451 -4.33 -6.80 -17.30
CA VAL A 451 -4.22 -8.27 -17.24
C VAL A 451 -3.77 -8.84 -18.59
N VAL A 452 -4.33 -8.35 -19.70
CA VAL A 452 -3.92 -8.78 -21.06
C VAL A 452 -2.45 -8.43 -21.31
N LEU A 453 -2.02 -7.23 -20.94
CA LEU A 453 -0.61 -6.81 -21.04
C LEU A 453 0.32 -7.65 -20.18
N MET A 454 -0.10 -8.04 -18.97
CA MET A 454 0.67 -8.95 -18.10
C MET A 454 0.80 -10.35 -18.73
N VAL A 455 -0.30 -10.89 -19.27
CA VAL A 455 -0.26 -12.19 -19.98
C VAL A 455 0.67 -12.12 -21.19
N ALA A 456 0.54 -11.11 -22.03
CA ALA A 456 1.42 -10.89 -23.17
C ALA A 456 2.88 -10.73 -22.71
N GLY A 457 3.13 -9.89 -21.68
CA GLY A 457 4.46 -9.68 -21.10
C GLY A 457 5.12 -10.99 -20.64
N TRP A 458 4.36 -11.89 -19.99
CA TRP A 458 4.86 -13.20 -19.61
C TRP A 458 5.32 -14.03 -20.83
N TYR A 459 4.54 -14.04 -21.91
CA TYR A 459 4.93 -14.78 -23.14
C TYR A 459 6.22 -14.23 -23.75
N PHE A 460 6.50 -12.92 -23.63
CA PHE A 460 7.76 -12.32 -24.10
C PHE A 460 8.96 -12.70 -23.23
N VAL A 461 8.80 -12.72 -21.90
CA VAL A 461 9.93 -12.90 -20.97
C VAL A 461 10.18 -14.36 -20.58
N ARG A 462 9.21 -15.25 -20.69
CA ARG A 462 9.27 -16.64 -20.20
C ARG A 462 10.49 -17.44 -20.65
N ARG A 463 10.93 -17.27 -21.91
CA ARG A 463 12.13 -17.94 -22.44
C ARG A 463 13.39 -17.43 -21.77
N ARG A 464 13.48 -16.12 -21.55
CA ARG A 464 14.62 -15.48 -20.89
C ARG A 464 14.70 -15.87 -19.41
N VAL A 465 13.58 -15.92 -18.73
CA VAL A 465 13.49 -16.37 -17.34
C VAL A 465 13.96 -17.83 -17.23
N GLY A 466 13.45 -18.72 -18.10
CA GLY A 466 13.86 -20.14 -18.13
C GLY A 466 15.39 -20.30 -18.33
N ASN A 467 15.98 -19.60 -19.27
CA ASN A 467 17.42 -19.69 -19.52
C ASN A 467 18.26 -19.26 -18.32
N LEU A 468 17.89 -18.16 -17.63
CA LEU A 468 18.60 -17.69 -16.44
C LEU A 468 18.45 -18.64 -15.24
N THR A 469 17.31 -19.30 -15.12
CA THR A 469 17.08 -20.31 -14.08
C THR A 469 17.93 -21.56 -14.34
N ASP A 470 18.03 -22.01 -15.60
CA ASP A 470 18.83 -23.15 -16.00
C ASP A 470 20.35 -22.86 -15.83
N GLU A 471 20.81 -21.66 -16.20
CA GLU A 471 22.21 -21.24 -16.00
C GLU A 471 22.57 -21.19 -14.49
N ALA A 472 21.68 -20.69 -13.65
CA ALA A 472 21.88 -20.66 -12.20
C ALA A 472 21.91 -22.10 -11.60
N ALA A 473 21.05 -22.98 -12.07
CA ALA A 473 21.04 -24.38 -11.64
C ALA A 473 22.33 -25.13 -12.08
N ALA A 474 22.80 -24.89 -13.30
CA ALA A 474 24.03 -25.49 -13.81
C ALA A 474 25.29 -25.01 -13.05
N SER A 475 25.34 -23.72 -12.67
CA SER A 475 26.46 -23.18 -11.89
C SER A 475 26.55 -23.80 -10.49
N LEU A 476 25.43 -24.09 -9.85
CA LEU A 476 25.38 -24.75 -8.53
C LEU A 476 25.81 -26.22 -8.62
N GLN A 477 25.46 -26.95 -9.68
CA GLN A 477 25.90 -28.33 -9.90
C GLN A 477 27.40 -28.41 -10.25
N GLY A 478 27.93 -27.39 -10.95
CA GLY A 478 29.36 -27.30 -11.25
C GLY A 478 30.23 -27.08 -9.99
N ASP A 479 29.77 -26.31 -9.02
CA ASP A 479 30.48 -26.10 -7.74
C ASP A 479 30.45 -27.35 -6.85
N GLU A 480 29.35 -28.13 -6.82
CA GLU A 480 29.28 -29.38 -6.05
C GLU A 480 30.24 -30.45 -6.61
N THR A 481 30.49 -30.48 -7.92
CA THR A 481 31.44 -31.44 -8.52
C THR A 481 32.89 -31.06 -8.25
N LEU A 482 33.21 -29.78 -8.00
CA LEU A 482 34.56 -29.32 -7.65
C LEU A 482 34.89 -29.56 -6.15
N VAL A 483 33.88 -29.62 -5.28
CA VAL A 483 34.06 -29.87 -3.82
C VAL A 483 34.10 -31.37 -3.50
N SER A 484 33.60 -32.27 -4.39
CA SER A 484 33.59 -33.70 -4.20
C SER A 484 34.79 -34.43 -4.85
N GLY A 485 35.75 -33.70 -5.38
CA GLY A 485 36.90 -34.21 -6.13
C GLY A 485 38.25 -34.13 -5.43
N ASP A 486 38.27 -33.91 -4.06
CA ASP A 486 39.51 -34.00 -3.25
C ASP A 486 39.41 -35.11 -2.20
#